data_04a07c7bc36aa703a1cec3ca910d248f
#
_entry.id   04a07c7bc36aa703a1cec3ca910d248f
#
_cell.length_a   1.000
_cell.length_b   1.000
_cell.length_c   1.000
_cell.angle_alpha   90.00
_cell.angle_beta   90.00
_cell.angle_gamma   90.00
#
_symmetry.space_group_name_H-M   'P 1'
#
loop_
_entity.id
_entity.type
_entity.pdbx_description
1 polymer ?
#
loop_
_entity_poly.entity_id
_entity_poly.type
_entity_poly.pdbx_seq_one_letter_code
_entity_poly.pdbx_strand_id
1 'polypeptide(L)'
;MKRTIFFTAVFLSLLGLMESRAQNMQNNRNMEKLKLTEEWDKTFPKSDKVDHSKVTFVNRFGITLAADLYVPKIAVADKFPAIVVSGPFGAVKEQSSGLYAQTLAERGFLTIAFDPSFTGESSGQPRSVASPDINTEDFSAAVDYLATRPDVDAERIGILGICGWGGFAINAAANDTRIKATV
;
A
#
# COMPACT_ATOMS: atom_id res chain seq x y z
N MET A 1 -40.40 0.49 -20.31
CA MET A 1 -38.96 0.59 -20.64
C MET A 1 -38.06 1.07 -19.48
N LYS A 2 -38.39 2.10 -18.68
CA LYS A 2 -37.50 2.61 -17.58
C LYS A 2 -37.25 1.62 -16.45
N ARG A 3 -38.17 0.72 -16.09
CA ARG A 3 -38.00 -0.27 -15.01
C ARG A 3 -37.02 -1.41 -15.37
N THR A 4 -37.00 -1.83 -16.61
CA THR A 4 -36.10 -2.92 -17.09
C THR A 4 -34.65 -2.48 -17.09
N ILE A 5 -34.37 -1.23 -17.46
CA ILE A 5 -33.00 -0.66 -17.48
C ILE A 5 -32.41 -0.55 -16.06
N PHE A 6 -33.26 -0.20 -15.07
CA PHE A 6 -32.81 -0.10 -13.67
C PHE A 6 -32.42 -1.44 -13.08
N PHE A 7 -33.19 -2.51 -13.36
CA PHE A 7 -32.87 -3.88 -12.91
C PHE A 7 -31.60 -4.41 -13.56
N THR A 8 -31.34 -4.11 -14.82
CA THR A 8 -30.12 -4.55 -15.54
C THR A 8 -28.89 -3.84 -14.98
N ALA A 9 -28.96 -2.57 -14.67
CA ALA A 9 -27.85 -1.82 -14.09
C ALA A 9 -27.49 -2.29 -12.67
N VAL A 10 -28.48 -2.57 -11.83
CA VAL A 10 -28.29 -3.13 -10.49
C VAL A 10 -27.70 -4.55 -10.55
N PHE A 11 -28.13 -5.36 -11.48
CA PHE A 11 -27.61 -6.72 -11.64
C PHE A 11 -26.15 -6.75 -12.13
N LEU A 12 -25.79 -5.86 -13.06
CA LEU A 12 -24.40 -5.67 -13.52
C LEU A 12 -23.48 -5.16 -12.41
N SER A 13 -23.94 -4.25 -11.56
CA SER A 13 -23.16 -3.75 -10.41
C SER A 13 -22.95 -4.82 -9.33
N LEU A 14 -23.93 -5.67 -9.09
CA LEU A 14 -23.82 -6.82 -8.17
C LEU A 14 -22.87 -7.89 -8.70
N LEU A 15 -22.89 -8.18 -9.99
CA LEU A 15 -21.93 -9.09 -10.64
C LEU A 15 -20.50 -8.57 -10.50
N GLY A 16 -20.24 -7.30 -10.79
CA GLY A 16 -18.93 -6.67 -10.64
C GLY A 16 -18.41 -6.71 -9.19
N LEU A 17 -19.31 -6.54 -8.20
CA LEU A 17 -18.95 -6.67 -6.78
C LEU A 17 -18.64 -8.11 -6.38
N MET A 18 -19.34 -9.10 -6.96
CA MET A 18 -19.08 -10.52 -6.71
C MET A 18 -17.76 -10.97 -7.35
N GLU A 19 -17.46 -10.53 -8.57
CA GLU A 19 -16.19 -10.80 -9.25
C GLU A 19 -15.01 -10.17 -8.49
N SER A 20 -15.13 -8.92 -8.05
CA SER A 20 -14.13 -8.23 -7.24
C SER A 20 -13.89 -8.95 -5.90
N ARG A 21 -14.96 -9.42 -5.23
CA ARG A 21 -14.82 -10.22 -4.01
C ARG A 21 -14.18 -11.59 -4.25
N ALA A 22 -14.54 -12.25 -5.34
CA ALA A 22 -13.96 -13.54 -5.72
C ALA A 22 -12.47 -13.39 -6.03
N GLN A 23 -12.08 -12.32 -6.72
CA GLN A 23 -10.69 -12.01 -7.04
C GLN A 23 -9.86 -11.68 -5.80
N ASN A 24 -10.41 -10.90 -4.87
CA ASN A 24 -9.79 -10.64 -3.55
C ASN A 24 -9.64 -11.92 -2.70
N MET A 25 -10.62 -12.82 -2.74
CA MET A 25 -10.53 -14.12 -2.06
C MET A 25 -9.50 -15.05 -2.72
N GLN A 26 -9.36 -15.00 -4.03
CA GLN A 26 -8.35 -15.76 -4.78
C GLN A 26 -6.95 -15.23 -4.51
N ASN A 27 -6.76 -13.91 -4.50
CA ASN A 27 -5.50 -13.25 -4.15
C ASN A 27 -5.07 -13.57 -2.72
N ASN A 28 -6.02 -13.58 -1.77
CA ASN A 28 -5.75 -13.97 -0.38
C ASN A 28 -5.36 -15.47 -0.21
N ARG A 29 -5.84 -16.36 -1.11
CA ARG A 29 -5.45 -17.78 -1.09
C ARG A 29 -4.06 -18.04 -1.69
N ASN A 30 -3.58 -17.14 -2.55
CA ASN A 30 -2.30 -17.26 -3.23
C ASN A 30 -1.19 -16.44 -2.55
N MET A 31 -1.50 -15.77 -1.43
CA MET A 31 -0.53 -14.97 -0.70
C MET A 31 0.57 -15.87 -0.11
N GLU A 32 1.80 -15.67 -0.54
CA GLU A 32 2.96 -16.34 0.05
C GLU A 32 3.07 -15.95 1.52
N LYS A 33 3.19 -16.94 2.40
CA LYS A 33 3.36 -16.69 3.82
C LYS A 33 4.78 -16.23 4.09
N LEU A 34 4.94 -14.92 4.28
CA LEU A 34 6.23 -14.32 4.60
C LEU A 34 6.61 -14.57 6.06
N LYS A 35 7.92 -14.69 6.30
CA LYS A 35 8.48 -14.69 7.65
C LYS A 35 8.88 -13.25 8.00
N LEU A 36 8.03 -12.56 8.73
CA LEU A 36 8.27 -11.18 9.16
C LEU A 36 9.00 -11.15 10.51
N THR A 37 9.90 -10.20 10.68
CA THR A 37 10.57 -9.93 11.97
C THR A 37 9.58 -9.26 12.92
N GLU A 38 9.39 -9.80 14.12
CA GLU A 38 8.44 -9.28 15.12
C GLU A 38 9.03 -8.15 15.97
N GLU A 39 10.34 -8.15 16.18
CA GLU A 39 11.05 -7.14 16.96
C GLU A 39 11.18 -5.81 16.21
N TRP A 40 11.44 -4.73 16.96
CA TRP A 40 11.75 -3.43 16.35
C TRP A 40 13.14 -3.45 15.71
N ASP A 41 13.18 -3.61 14.40
CA ASP A 41 14.38 -3.77 13.57
C ASP A 41 14.76 -2.52 12.77
N LYS A 42 14.14 -1.36 13.10
CA LYS A 42 14.33 -0.11 12.35
C LYS A 42 15.60 0.61 12.77
N THR A 43 16.19 1.34 11.82
CA THR A 43 17.39 2.17 12.04
C THR A 43 17.10 3.48 12.81
N PHE A 44 15.86 3.68 13.25
CA PHE A 44 15.39 4.84 13.98
C PHE A 44 14.57 4.42 15.23
N PRO A 45 14.44 5.28 16.23
CA PRO A 45 13.70 4.94 17.44
C PRO A 45 12.19 4.84 17.18
N LYS A 46 11.53 3.96 17.92
CA LYS A 46 10.07 3.82 17.90
C LYS A 46 9.41 5.06 18.48
N SER A 47 8.42 5.60 17.79
CA SER A 47 7.61 6.72 18.28
C SER A 47 6.52 6.24 19.25
N ASP A 48 6.30 6.98 20.33
CA ASP A 48 5.20 6.79 21.28
C ASP A 48 3.86 7.37 20.77
N LYS A 49 3.90 8.21 19.72
CA LYS A 49 2.75 8.88 19.11
C LYS A 49 2.06 8.06 18.03
N VAL A 50 2.62 6.90 17.69
CA VAL A 50 2.20 6.11 16.54
C VAL A 50 2.06 4.65 16.94
N ASP A 51 1.00 3.99 16.50
CA ASP A 51 0.88 2.54 16.53
C ASP A 51 1.52 1.96 15.28
N HIS A 52 2.35 0.94 15.46
CA HIS A 52 3.07 0.27 14.38
C HIS A 52 2.68 -1.21 14.33
N SER A 53 2.50 -1.71 13.12
CA SER A 53 2.32 -3.14 12.84
C SER A 53 2.90 -3.51 11.48
N LYS A 54 3.39 -4.75 11.33
CA LYS A 54 3.73 -5.28 10.03
C LYS A 54 2.49 -5.86 9.36
N VAL A 55 2.36 -5.61 8.06
CA VAL A 55 1.25 -6.07 7.23
C VAL A 55 1.77 -6.63 5.91
N THR A 56 0.94 -7.42 5.23
CA THR A 56 1.26 -7.96 3.90
C THR A 56 0.08 -7.75 2.96
N PHE A 57 0.38 -7.54 1.70
CA PHE A 57 -0.59 -7.48 0.61
C PHE A 57 0.03 -8.01 -0.68
N VAL A 58 -0.77 -8.28 -1.70
CA VAL A 58 -0.31 -8.89 -2.94
C VAL A 58 -0.50 -7.91 -4.09
N ASN A 59 0.52 -7.77 -4.94
CA ASN A 59 0.38 -7.04 -6.19
C ASN A 59 -0.28 -7.90 -7.29
N ARG A 60 -0.66 -7.31 -8.42
CA ARG A 60 -1.33 -8.04 -9.51
C ARG A 60 -0.46 -9.13 -10.16
N PHE A 61 0.85 -9.13 -9.93
CA PHE A 61 1.76 -10.17 -10.40
C PHE A 61 1.86 -11.36 -9.44
N GLY A 62 1.09 -11.37 -8.34
CA GLY A 62 1.09 -12.43 -7.34
C GLY A 62 2.26 -12.37 -6.37
N ILE A 63 3.02 -11.26 -6.35
CA ILE A 63 4.13 -11.06 -5.42
C ILE A 63 3.57 -10.52 -4.09
N THR A 64 3.88 -11.17 -2.99
CA THR A 64 3.50 -10.72 -1.66
C THR A 64 4.48 -9.68 -1.16
N LEU A 65 3.97 -8.51 -0.82
CA LEU A 65 4.74 -7.39 -0.30
C LEU A 65 4.65 -7.34 1.23
N ALA A 66 5.77 -7.08 1.87
CA ALA A 66 5.88 -6.82 3.30
C ALA A 66 5.93 -5.31 3.55
N ALA A 67 5.20 -4.84 4.54
CA ALA A 67 5.14 -3.42 4.85
C ALA A 67 5.02 -3.15 6.35
N ASP A 68 5.48 -1.97 6.75
CA ASP A 68 5.27 -1.38 8.06
C ASP A 68 4.13 -0.37 7.97
N LEU A 69 3.08 -0.60 8.73
CA LEU A 69 1.93 0.29 8.86
C LEU A 69 2.08 1.14 10.12
N TYR A 70 1.92 2.45 9.97
CA TYR A 70 1.98 3.42 11.06
C TYR A 70 0.65 4.18 11.16
N VAL A 71 -0.04 4.03 12.29
CA VAL A 71 -1.33 4.66 12.56
C VAL A 71 -1.15 5.71 13.65
N PRO A 72 -1.52 6.98 13.40
CA PRO A 72 -1.46 8.02 14.43
C PRO A 72 -2.30 7.67 15.66
N LYS A 73 -1.80 7.92 16.85
CA LYS A 73 -2.58 7.80 18.11
C LYS A 73 -3.47 9.01 18.39
N ILE A 74 -3.37 10.05 17.58
CA ILE A 74 -4.23 11.22 17.69
C ILE A 74 -5.64 10.90 17.18
N ALA A 75 -6.64 11.41 17.88
CA ALA A 75 -8.02 11.31 17.41
C ALA A 75 -8.21 12.22 16.18
N VAL A 76 -8.71 11.64 15.08
CA VAL A 76 -9.22 12.38 13.92
C VAL A 76 -10.74 12.23 13.88
N ALA A 77 -11.41 13.21 13.27
CA ALA A 77 -12.88 13.26 13.28
C ALA A 77 -13.54 12.02 12.69
N ASP A 78 -13.01 11.50 11.55
CA ASP A 78 -13.60 10.34 10.85
C ASP A 78 -12.53 9.36 10.34
N LYS A 79 -11.76 9.78 9.32
CA LYS A 79 -10.80 8.94 8.60
C LYS A 79 -9.49 9.67 8.36
N PHE A 80 -8.39 8.93 8.35
CA PHE A 80 -7.07 9.46 8.09
C PHE A 80 -6.85 9.70 6.58
N PRO A 81 -6.22 10.82 6.19
CA PRO A 81 -5.51 10.87 4.93
C PRO A 81 -4.33 9.88 5.00
N ALA A 82 -3.99 9.24 3.88
CA ALA A 82 -2.97 8.21 3.90
C ALA A 82 -1.84 8.47 2.92
N ILE A 83 -0.64 7.96 3.24
CA ILE A 83 0.55 8.09 2.38
C ILE A 83 1.27 6.76 2.29
N VAL A 84 1.54 6.33 1.06
CA VAL A 84 2.41 5.20 0.74
C VAL A 84 3.84 5.70 0.55
N VAL A 85 4.82 5.02 1.15
CA VAL A 85 6.23 5.41 1.08
C VAL A 85 7.09 4.23 0.63
N SER A 86 8.00 4.43 -0.31
CA SER A 86 9.00 3.42 -0.68
C SER A 86 10.29 4.02 -1.25
N GLY A 87 11.35 3.20 -1.29
CA GLY A 87 12.69 3.55 -1.74
C GLY A 87 13.64 3.91 -0.59
N PRO A 88 14.89 4.25 -0.87
CA PRO A 88 15.58 4.27 -2.18
C PRO A 88 15.99 2.87 -2.69
N PHE A 89 16.64 2.81 -3.87
CA PHE A 89 17.21 1.55 -4.36
C PHE A 89 18.19 0.95 -3.37
N GLY A 90 18.08 -0.37 -3.15
CA GLY A 90 18.96 -1.13 -2.24
C GLY A 90 18.68 -0.94 -0.75
N ALA A 91 17.69 -0.11 -0.39
CA ALA A 91 17.22 0.02 0.99
C ALA A 91 15.97 -0.83 1.25
N VAL A 92 15.66 -1.01 2.51
CA VAL A 92 14.48 -1.73 3.01
C VAL A 92 13.60 -0.78 3.85
N LYS A 93 12.35 -1.18 4.07
CA LYS A 93 11.35 -0.38 4.80
C LYS A 93 11.76 0.00 6.23
N GLU A 94 12.71 -0.74 6.82
CA GLU A 94 13.27 -0.48 8.15
C GLU A 94 14.21 0.73 8.20
N GLN A 95 14.50 1.35 7.04
CA GLN A 95 15.44 2.47 6.90
C GLN A 95 14.69 3.77 6.58
N SER A 96 15.11 4.50 5.54
CA SER A 96 14.59 5.84 5.23
C SER A 96 13.09 5.86 4.96
N SER A 97 12.54 4.90 4.21
CA SER A 97 11.10 4.88 3.94
C SER A 97 10.26 4.73 5.21
N GLY A 98 10.67 3.87 6.15
CA GLY A 98 10.03 3.75 7.45
C GLY A 98 10.16 4.99 8.32
N LEU A 99 11.35 5.65 8.31
CA LEU A 99 11.54 6.91 9.03
C LEU A 99 10.61 8.01 8.51
N TYR A 100 10.49 8.16 7.18
CA TYR A 100 9.56 9.12 6.59
C TYR A 100 8.11 8.77 6.93
N ALA A 101 7.74 7.48 6.83
CA ALA A 101 6.40 7.01 7.15
C ALA A 101 6.05 7.31 8.63
N GLN A 102 6.92 6.95 9.58
CA GLN A 102 6.70 7.27 11.00
C GLN A 102 6.58 8.78 11.24
N THR A 103 7.46 9.58 10.64
CA THR A 103 7.45 11.05 10.80
C THR A 103 6.17 11.69 10.24
N LEU A 104 5.64 11.18 9.13
CA LEU A 104 4.37 11.63 8.57
C LEU A 104 3.18 11.15 9.43
N ALA A 105 3.28 9.95 10.01
CA ALA A 105 2.24 9.46 10.92
C ALA A 105 2.15 10.31 12.20
N GLU A 106 3.28 10.78 12.73
CA GLU A 106 3.29 11.74 13.86
C GLU A 106 2.59 13.07 13.53
N ARG A 107 2.41 13.38 12.25
CA ARG A 107 1.73 14.57 11.73
C ARG A 107 0.27 14.34 11.33
N GLY A 108 -0.26 13.13 11.58
CA GLY A 108 -1.67 12.81 11.39
C GLY A 108 -2.03 12.09 10.09
N PHE A 109 -1.06 11.60 9.33
CA PHE A 109 -1.32 10.73 8.19
C PHE A 109 -1.25 9.26 8.62
N LEU A 110 -2.17 8.43 8.18
CA LEU A 110 -1.95 6.98 8.23
C LEU A 110 -0.96 6.61 7.13
N THR A 111 0.14 5.95 7.48
CA THR A 111 1.19 5.71 6.49
C THR A 111 1.60 4.26 6.42
N ILE A 112 2.10 3.87 5.25
CA ILE A 112 2.64 2.54 4.99
C ILE A 112 3.99 2.67 4.29
N ALA A 113 5.03 2.03 4.84
CA ALA A 113 6.33 1.86 4.17
C ALA A 113 6.47 0.41 3.75
N PHE A 114 6.70 0.13 2.48
CA PHE A 114 6.79 -1.25 1.99
C PHE A 114 8.17 -1.57 1.41
N ASP A 115 8.56 -2.84 1.54
CA ASP A 115 9.63 -3.40 0.75
C ASP A 115 9.12 -3.67 -0.66
N PRO A 116 9.83 -3.20 -1.69
CA PRO A 116 9.45 -3.50 -3.06
C PRO A 116 9.49 -5.00 -3.38
N SER A 117 8.79 -5.42 -4.41
CA SER A 117 8.96 -6.74 -5.00
C SER A 117 10.46 -7.07 -5.15
N PHE A 118 10.85 -8.29 -4.82
CA PHE A 118 12.24 -8.81 -4.90
C PHE A 118 13.20 -8.30 -3.82
N THR A 119 12.75 -7.46 -2.88
CA THR A 119 13.61 -6.79 -1.88
C THR A 119 13.11 -7.04 -0.45
N GLY A 120 14.02 -7.00 0.53
CA GLY A 120 13.70 -7.09 1.95
C GLY A 120 12.90 -8.34 2.33
N GLU A 121 11.84 -8.17 3.10
CA GLU A 121 10.92 -9.23 3.51
C GLU A 121 9.85 -9.55 2.45
N SER A 122 9.70 -8.72 1.37
CA SER A 122 8.80 -9.00 0.26
C SER A 122 9.27 -10.19 -0.57
N SER A 123 8.33 -10.91 -1.18
CA SER A 123 8.64 -12.07 -2.02
C SER A 123 9.11 -11.69 -3.44
N GLY A 124 9.23 -12.68 -4.29
CA GLY A 124 9.63 -12.55 -5.68
C GLY A 124 11.06 -13.03 -5.97
N GLN A 125 11.25 -13.55 -7.18
CA GLN A 125 12.53 -14.03 -7.69
C GLN A 125 12.77 -13.48 -9.10
N PRO A 126 14.05 -13.20 -9.48
CA PRO A 126 15.27 -13.25 -8.65
C PRO A 126 15.30 -12.13 -7.62
N ARG A 127 16.09 -12.29 -6.55
CA ARG A 127 16.20 -11.27 -5.49
C ARG A 127 17.05 -10.07 -5.92
N SER A 128 16.82 -8.93 -5.26
CA SER A 128 17.60 -7.70 -5.40
C SER A 128 17.63 -7.14 -6.84
N VAL A 129 16.52 -7.26 -7.54
CA VAL A 129 16.31 -6.65 -8.87
C VAL A 129 15.25 -5.57 -8.80
N ALA A 130 15.28 -4.67 -9.77
CA ALA A 130 14.25 -3.67 -9.99
C ALA A 130 13.60 -3.88 -11.36
N SER A 131 12.28 -3.81 -11.40
CA SER A 131 11.49 -3.84 -12.62
C SER A 131 10.58 -2.63 -12.65
N PRO A 132 10.74 -1.69 -13.61
CA PRO A 132 9.91 -0.49 -13.66
C PRO A 132 8.41 -0.78 -13.62
N ASP A 133 7.96 -1.78 -14.35
CA ASP A 133 6.54 -2.14 -14.42
C ASP A 133 6.02 -2.73 -13.10
N ILE A 134 6.77 -3.69 -12.53
CA ILE A 134 6.38 -4.38 -11.30
C ILE A 134 6.48 -3.42 -10.10
N ASN A 135 7.56 -2.64 -10.00
CA ASN A 135 7.74 -1.74 -8.87
C ASN A 135 6.83 -0.49 -8.93
N THR A 136 6.39 -0.07 -10.12
CA THR A 136 5.30 0.89 -10.27
C THR A 136 3.99 0.32 -9.73
N GLU A 137 3.69 -0.93 -10.05
CA GLU A 137 2.50 -1.65 -9.57
C GLU A 137 2.52 -1.86 -8.05
N ASP A 138 3.69 -2.02 -7.43
CA ASP A 138 3.82 -2.15 -5.98
C ASP A 138 3.22 -0.94 -5.25
N PHE A 139 3.35 0.29 -5.80
CA PHE A 139 2.67 1.48 -5.28
C PHE A 139 1.15 1.36 -5.39
N SER A 140 0.63 0.93 -6.55
CA SER A 140 -0.81 0.75 -6.76
C SER A 140 -1.39 -0.33 -5.84
N ALA A 141 -0.66 -1.43 -5.63
CA ALA A 141 -1.05 -2.47 -4.68
C ALA A 141 -1.11 -1.97 -3.22
N ALA A 142 -0.18 -1.09 -2.82
CA ALA A 142 -0.22 -0.44 -1.52
C ALA A 142 -1.41 0.53 -1.40
N VAL A 143 -1.75 1.24 -2.47
CA VAL A 143 -2.96 2.09 -2.55
C VAL A 143 -4.22 1.23 -2.45
N ASP A 144 -4.28 0.07 -3.12
CA ASP A 144 -5.38 -0.90 -2.99
C ASP A 144 -5.58 -1.31 -1.53
N TYR A 145 -4.49 -1.69 -0.86
CA TYR A 145 -4.51 -2.07 0.54
C TYR A 145 -5.07 -0.95 1.42
N LEU A 146 -4.57 0.28 1.27
CA LEU A 146 -5.03 1.43 2.05
C LEU A 146 -6.50 1.79 1.77
N ALA A 147 -6.91 1.78 0.51
CA ALA A 147 -8.28 2.13 0.11
C ALA A 147 -9.35 1.16 0.66
N THR A 148 -8.97 -0.08 1.00
CA THR A 148 -9.89 -1.06 1.61
C THR A 148 -10.02 -0.93 3.12
N ARG A 149 -9.19 -0.11 3.77
CA ARG A 149 -9.21 0.07 5.22
C ARG A 149 -10.37 0.99 5.66
N PRO A 150 -11.07 0.65 6.72
CA PRO A 150 -12.21 1.46 7.21
C PRO A 150 -11.78 2.79 7.80
N ASP A 151 -10.53 2.92 8.28
CA ASP A 151 -9.95 4.08 8.93
C ASP A 151 -9.22 5.03 7.95
N VAL A 152 -9.20 4.71 6.64
CA VAL A 152 -8.58 5.53 5.59
C VAL A 152 -9.63 6.26 4.77
N ASP A 153 -9.38 7.54 4.48
CA ASP A 153 -10.12 8.29 3.48
C ASP A 153 -9.54 8.00 2.09
N ALA A 154 -10.23 7.16 1.32
CA ALA A 154 -9.80 6.75 -0.01
C ALA A 154 -9.68 7.91 -1.03
N GLU A 155 -10.31 9.06 -0.75
CA GLU A 155 -10.19 10.26 -1.58
C GLU A 155 -8.99 11.13 -1.20
N ARG A 156 -8.20 10.73 -0.18
CA ARG A 156 -7.02 11.47 0.29
C ARG A 156 -5.81 10.56 0.46
N ILE A 157 -5.45 9.82 -0.60
CA ILE A 157 -4.26 8.97 -0.64
C ILE A 157 -3.17 9.64 -1.48
N GLY A 158 -1.99 9.78 -0.90
CA GLY A 158 -0.78 10.24 -1.56
C GLY A 158 0.32 9.18 -1.57
N ILE A 159 1.35 9.39 -2.37
CA ILE A 159 2.53 8.54 -2.41
C ILE A 159 3.82 9.37 -2.33
N LEU A 160 4.86 8.78 -1.74
CA LEU A 160 6.19 9.36 -1.61
C LEU A 160 7.23 8.34 -2.09
N GLY A 161 7.96 8.70 -3.15
CA GLY A 161 9.05 7.91 -3.71
C GLY A 161 10.40 8.53 -3.41
N ILE A 162 11.29 7.79 -2.73
CA ILE A 162 12.61 8.28 -2.33
C ILE A 162 13.65 7.91 -3.37
N CYS A 163 14.47 8.89 -3.82
CA CYS A 163 15.55 8.69 -4.80
C CYS A 163 14.99 8.18 -6.15
N GLY A 164 15.52 7.10 -6.71
CA GLY A 164 15.03 6.51 -7.96
C GLY A 164 13.56 6.03 -7.92
N TRP A 165 13.01 5.81 -6.74
CA TRP A 165 11.60 5.45 -6.55
C TRP A 165 10.64 6.62 -6.82
N GLY A 166 11.15 7.86 -6.86
CA GLY A 166 10.37 9.01 -7.32
C GLY A 166 9.86 8.84 -8.76
N GLY A 167 10.65 8.22 -9.65
CA GLY A 167 10.23 7.89 -11.00
C GLY A 167 9.08 6.88 -11.04
N PHE A 168 9.13 5.83 -10.22
CA PHE A 168 8.05 4.84 -10.11
C PHE A 168 6.80 5.44 -9.46
N ALA A 169 6.95 6.32 -8.47
CA ALA A 169 5.84 7.04 -7.85
C ALA A 169 5.13 7.93 -8.87
N ILE A 170 5.86 8.72 -9.67
CA ILE A 170 5.27 9.54 -10.73
C ILE A 170 4.54 8.68 -11.76
N ASN A 171 5.13 7.56 -12.16
CA ASN A 171 4.50 6.64 -13.11
C ASN A 171 3.24 5.99 -12.53
N ALA A 172 3.25 5.61 -11.26
CA ALA A 172 2.06 5.10 -10.58
C ALA A 172 0.94 6.15 -10.54
N ALA A 173 1.26 7.40 -10.16
CA ALA A 173 0.29 8.49 -10.12
C ALA A 173 -0.29 8.84 -11.49
N ALA A 174 0.48 8.67 -12.56
CA ALA A 174 -0.01 8.90 -13.93
C ALA A 174 -1.04 7.84 -14.37
N ASN A 175 -1.00 6.64 -13.77
CA ASN A 175 -1.84 5.51 -14.15
C ASN A 175 -2.95 5.18 -13.14
N ASP A 176 -2.86 5.70 -11.91
CA ASP A 176 -3.81 5.42 -10.83
C ASP A 176 -4.46 6.72 -10.30
N THR A 177 -5.69 6.97 -10.70
CA THR A 177 -6.45 8.20 -10.35
C THR A 177 -6.78 8.32 -8.86
N ARG A 178 -6.60 7.26 -8.07
CA ARG A 178 -6.78 7.29 -6.61
C ARG A 178 -5.63 8.00 -5.90
N ILE A 179 -4.49 8.12 -6.56
CA ILE A 179 -3.33 8.85 -6.04
C ILE A 179 -3.57 10.34 -6.26
N LYS A 180 -3.76 11.10 -5.16
CA LYS A 180 -4.12 12.53 -5.21
C LYS A 180 -2.91 13.45 -5.05
N ALA A 181 -1.80 12.94 -4.54
CA ALA A 181 -0.55 13.70 -4.37
C ALA A 181 0.67 12.78 -4.53
N THR A 182 1.74 13.31 -5.09
CA THR A 182 3.00 12.58 -5.30
C THR A 182 4.18 13.46 -4.95
N VAL A 183 5.13 12.90 -4.19
CA VAL A 183 6.40 13.56 -3.81
C VAL A 183 7.56 12.63 -4.13
#